data_5c48357f8500a197280664999e484efc
#
_entry.id   5c48357f8500a197280664999e484efc
#
_cell.length_a   1.000
_cell.length_b   1.000
_cell.length_c   1.000
_cell.angle_alpha   90.00
_cell.angle_beta   90.00
_cell.angle_gamma   90.00
#
_symmetry.space_group_name_H-M   'P 1'
#
loop_
_entity.id
_entity.type
_entity.pdbx_description
1 polymer ?
#
loop_
_entity_poly.entity_id
_entity_poly.type
_entity_poly.pdbx_seq_one_letter_code
_entity_poly.pdbx_strand_id
1 'polypeptide(L)'
;MKTRVFVAMSGGVDSSVAAALLKKRGFSVVGIHMKCWSQGSADTIGKGVACSAEEDAESARRAAETLKIPFYVFDFEKEYTDKVVQYMIDGYRRGITPNPDVMCNKEIKFGLFLKKALEMGADYVATGHYVKIRPTYLPTDTGVVSFQQRNASTPRSDFSDLRQRPSKSELRSCRTANRQNSYSLFISKDKNKDQSYFLWTLTQEQLQHCIFPIGDYLKLEVRAMARKLGLPNADKKDSQGVSFIGKVALEDFIGHYLPSKKGMVLNTAGAVIGEHNGAHFYTIGQRQGLKIGGFRKPLYVAEKDIRSNTILVAEGDDNPALYQKDVTLKSMNFINPKLSSLIRANGRMVVFARVRYRQPVFPATINQGKNRRYEVFFKTPQKFVAVGQSAVLYDKSGQLLGGGTIV
;
A
#
# COMPACT_ATOMS: atom_id res chain seq x y z
N MET A 1 15.49 -30.18 -0.18
CA MET A 1 15.99 -28.88 0.28
C MET A 1 14.88 -28.13 1.00
N LYS A 2 15.20 -27.26 1.98
CA LYS A 2 14.19 -26.38 2.63
C LYS A 2 13.83 -25.25 1.67
N THR A 3 12.55 -24.92 1.59
CA THR A 3 12.06 -23.77 0.81
C THR A 3 12.69 -22.47 1.33
N ARG A 4 13.31 -21.68 0.46
CA ARG A 4 14.06 -20.47 0.79
C ARG A 4 13.18 -19.25 0.63
N VAL A 5 13.10 -18.41 1.67
CA VAL A 5 12.30 -17.19 1.67
C VAL A 5 13.16 -15.99 2.01
N PHE A 6 13.18 -14.99 1.12
CA PHE A 6 13.80 -13.70 1.41
C PHE A 6 12.75 -12.75 1.98
N VAL A 7 13.03 -12.24 3.18
CA VAL A 7 12.11 -11.36 3.91
C VAL A 7 12.59 -9.93 3.84
N ALA A 8 11.78 -9.03 3.29
CA ALA A 8 12.06 -7.60 3.31
C ALA A 8 11.94 -7.04 4.73
N MET A 9 13.09 -6.78 5.37
CA MET A 9 13.20 -6.31 6.75
C MET A 9 13.48 -4.80 6.77
N SER A 10 12.45 -4.01 7.09
CA SER A 10 12.54 -2.54 7.16
C SER A 10 13.05 -1.99 8.50
N GLY A 11 13.49 -2.86 9.43
CA GLY A 11 13.81 -2.45 10.80
C GLY A 11 12.61 -2.25 11.71
N GLY A 12 11.38 -2.33 11.17
CA GLY A 12 10.14 -2.29 11.95
C GLY A 12 9.74 -3.66 12.52
N VAL A 13 8.88 -3.65 13.54
CA VAL A 13 8.40 -4.85 14.24
C VAL A 13 7.68 -5.84 13.31
N ASP A 14 6.91 -5.33 12.34
CA ASP A 14 6.05 -6.13 11.47
C ASP A 14 6.86 -7.09 10.58
N SER A 15 7.91 -6.58 9.94
CA SER A 15 8.79 -7.38 9.09
C SER A 15 9.63 -8.37 9.89
N SER A 16 10.04 -8.01 11.11
CA SER A 16 10.79 -8.89 12.01
C SER A 16 9.93 -10.07 12.49
N VAL A 17 8.66 -9.81 12.85
CA VAL A 17 7.72 -10.88 13.22
C VAL A 17 7.37 -11.74 12.01
N ALA A 18 7.25 -11.16 10.81
CA ALA A 18 7.06 -11.92 9.57
C ALA A 18 8.20 -12.94 9.35
N ALA A 19 9.46 -12.50 9.52
CA ALA A 19 10.63 -13.38 9.44
C ALA A 19 10.61 -14.49 10.52
N ALA A 20 10.27 -14.13 11.75
CA ALA A 20 10.17 -15.07 12.86
C ALA A 20 9.12 -16.17 12.62
N LEU A 21 7.94 -15.79 12.14
CA LEU A 21 6.85 -16.72 11.82
C LEU A 21 7.25 -17.70 10.72
N LEU A 22 7.94 -17.23 9.68
CA LEU A 22 8.41 -18.09 8.60
C LEU A 22 9.49 -19.06 9.09
N LYS A 23 10.45 -18.58 9.89
CA LYS A 23 11.46 -19.45 10.51
C LYS A 23 10.81 -20.55 11.38
N LYS A 24 9.84 -20.18 12.22
CA LYS A 24 9.09 -21.12 13.05
C LYS A 24 8.33 -22.16 12.21
N ARG A 25 7.86 -21.79 11.01
CA ARG A 25 7.23 -22.70 10.05
C ARG A 25 8.22 -23.60 9.31
N GLY A 26 9.53 -23.50 9.58
CA GLY A 26 10.57 -24.37 9.03
C GLY A 26 11.13 -23.93 7.67
N PHE A 27 10.83 -22.72 7.20
CA PHE A 27 11.46 -22.14 6.02
C PHE A 27 12.94 -21.82 6.26
N SER A 28 13.73 -21.83 5.18
CA SER A 28 15.08 -21.25 5.15
C SER A 28 14.94 -19.75 4.93
N VAL A 29 14.99 -18.96 6.00
CA VAL A 29 14.73 -17.51 5.98
C VAL A 29 16.03 -16.74 5.84
N VAL A 30 16.05 -15.76 4.94
CA VAL A 30 17.11 -14.76 4.77
C VAL A 30 16.49 -13.37 4.93
N GLY A 31 17.03 -12.55 5.83
CA GLY A 31 16.62 -11.17 6.03
C GLY A 31 17.29 -10.25 5.00
N ILE A 32 16.51 -9.40 4.34
CA ILE A 32 17.02 -8.42 3.37
C ILE A 32 16.55 -7.03 3.78
N HIS A 33 17.49 -6.13 4.03
CA HIS A 33 17.20 -4.70 4.11
C HIS A 33 17.36 -4.04 2.74
N MET A 34 16.36 -3.28 2.32
CA MET A 34 16.45 -2.50 1.08
C MET A 34 16.85 -1.07 1.43
N LYS A 35 18.06 -0.69 1.06
CA LYS A 35 18.53 0.68 1.15
C LYS A 35 17.93 1.46 -0.01
N CYS A 36 16.88 2.25 0.27
CA CYS A 36 16.11 2.98 -0.73
C CYS A 36 16.46 4.48 -0.75
N TRP A 37 17.05 5.00 0.32
CA TRP A 37 17.36 6.40 0.47
C TRP A 37 18.44 6.62 1.51
N SER A 38 19.43 7.49 1.23
CA SER A 38 20.37 8.03 2.20
C SER A 38 20.52 9.55 2.05
N GLN A 39 20.93 10.22 3.09
CA GLN A 39 21.07 11.69 3.10
C GLN A 39 22.12 12.23 2.12
N GLY A 40 23.01 11.38 1.59
CA GLY A 40 24.08 11.78 0.66
C GLY A 40 23.63 11.89 -0.80
N SER A 41 22.45 11.41 -1.16
CA SER A 41 21.94 11.45 -2.54
C SER A 41 21.25 12.76 -2.93
N ALA A 42 21.19 13.74 -2.00
CA ALA A 42 20.79 15.11 -2.32
C ALA A 42 21.68 16.06 -1.52
N ASP A 43 22.63 16.66 -2.18
CA ASP A 43 23.57 17.67 -1.63
C ASP A 43 22.91 18.91 -1.00
N THR A 44 21.60 18.86 -0.72
CA THR A 44 20.78 20.03 -0.40
C THR A 44 19.78 19.88 0.74
N ILE A 45 19.61 18.71 1.37
CA ILE A 45 18.64 18.60 2.48
C ILE A 45 19.34 18.93 3.80
N GLY A 46 18.86 20.00 4.45
CA GLY A 46 19.47 20.68 5.58
C GLY A 46 20.09 19.80 6.68
N LYS A 47 21.24 20.22 7.16
CA LYS A 47 21.97 19.67 8.32
C LYS A 47 21.02 19.60 9.51
N GLY A 48 20.61 18.39 9.93
CA GLY A 48 19.83 18.21 11.16
C GLY A 48 18.83 17.06 11.21
N VAL A 49 18.61 16.34 10.13
CA VAL A 49 17.74 15.15 10.14
C VAL A 49 18.61 13.91 10.31
N ALA A 50 18.62 13.34 11.52
CA ALA A 50 19.30 12.08 11.79
C ALA A 50 18.81 11.00 10.79
N CYS A 51 19.74 10.26 10.18
CA CYS A 51 19.49 9.29 9.16
C CYS A 51 18.72 8.10 9.71
N SER A 52 17.39 8.13 9.61
CA SER A 52 16.54 7.01 10.04
C SER A 52 16.83 5.73 9.23
N ALA A 53 17.44 5.83 8.06
CA ALA A 53 17.76 4.70 7.20
C ALA A 53 18.86 3.81 7.79
N GLU A 54 19.90 4.38 8.37
CA GLU A 54 20.96 3.60 9.05
C GLU A 54 20.46 2.97 10.33
N GLU A 55 19.65 3.70 11.13
CA GLU A 55 19.00 3.19 12.32
C GLU A 55 18.03 2.04 11.96
N ASP A 56 17.32 2.14 10.85
CA ASP A 56 16.40 1.12 10.36
C ASP A 56 17.16 -0.12 9.88
N ALA A 57 18.27 0.04 9.16
CA ALA A 57 19.14 -1.06 8.73
C ALA A 57 19.74 -1.80 9.95
N GLU A 58 20.26 -1.06 10.92
CA GLU A 58 20.82 -1.62 12.15
C GLU A 58 19.74 -2.32 13.01
N SER A 59 18.55 -1.74 13.11
CA SER A 59 17.41 -2.38 13.77
C SER A 59 17.00 -3.68 13.08
N ALA A 60 17.02 -3.73 11.75
CA ALA A 60 16.77 -4.94 10.98
C ALA A 60 17.85 -6.01 11.20
N ARG A 61 19.15 -5.59 11.22
CA ARG A 61 20.29 -6.46 11.45
C ARG A 61 20.21 -7.12 12.83
N ARG A 62 19.97 -6.34 13.88
CA ARG A 62 19.82 -6.85 15.26
C ARG A 62 18.64 -7.84 15.39
N ALA A 63 17.52 -7.54 14.73
CA ALA A 63 16.38 -8.47 14.72
C ALA A 63 16.73 -9.78 13.98
N ALA A 64 17.47 -9.71 12.88
CA ALA A 64 17.93 -10.89 12.16
C ALA A 64 18.93 -11.73 12.98
N GLU A 65 19.81 -11.09 13.72
CA GLU A 65 20.76 -11.71 14.66
C GLU A 65 20.01 -12.44 15.78
N THR A 66 19.07 -11.78 16.44
CA THR A 66 18.20 -12.41 17.46
C THR A 66 17.47 -13.62 16.89
N LEU A 67 17.01 -13.54 15.65
CA LEU A 67 16.38 -14.64 14.95
C LEU A 67 17.37 -15.68 14.42
N LYS A 68 18.68 -15.46 14.50
CA LYS A 68 19.73 -16.33 13.95
C LYS A 68 19.43 -16.69 12.48
N ILE A 69 19.23 -15.68 11.64
CA ILE A 69 19.03 -15.79 10.19
C ILE A 69 20.11 -14.97 9.47
N PRO A 70 20.56 -15.38 8.27
CA PRO A 70 21.42 -14.56 7.42
C PRO A 70 20.75 -13.23 7.09
N PHE A 71 21.55 -12.17 6.99
CA PHE A 71 21.07 -10.82 6.71
C PHE A 71 21.94 -10.13 5.68
N TYR A 72 21.33 -9.47 4.68
CA TYR A 72 22.02 -8.71 3.65
C TYR A 72 21.32 -7.39 3.41
N VAL A 73 22.07 -6.44 2.86
CA VAL A 73 21.54 -5.14 2.41
C VAL A 73 21.57 -5.12 0.88
N PHE A 74 20.42 -4.81 0.27
CA PHE A 74 20.33 -4.54 -1.16
C PHE A 74 20.25 -3.02 -1.35
N ASP A 75 21.18 -2.48 -2.12
CA ASP A 75 21.17 -1.08 -2.49
C ASP A 75 20.26 -0.87 -3.71
N PHE A 76 19.25 -0.03 -3.54
CA PHE A 76 18.29 0.38 -4.56
C PHE A 76 18.10 1.91 -4.56
N GLU A 77 19.05 2.68 -4.02
CA GLU A 77 18.92 4.15 -3.90
C GLU A 77 18.68 4.82 -5.24
N LYS A 78 19.46 4.43 -6.26
CA LYS A 78 19.33 4.99 -7.60
C LYS A 78 17.96 4.68 -8.20
N GLU A 79 17.58 3.40 -8.20
CA GLU A 79 16.31 2.99 -8.79
C GLU A 79 15.11 3.52 -8.02
N TYR A 80 15.23 3.70 -6.71
CA TYR A 80 14.20 4.32 -5.90
C TYR A 80 14.04 5.80 -6.25
N THR A 81 15.15 6.52 -6.40
CA THR A 81 15.14 7.93 -6.83
C THR A 81 14.48 8.08 -8.20
N ASP A 82 14.91 7.27 -9.17
CA ASP A 82 14.42 7.36 -10.54
C ASP A 82 12.94 6.98 -10.66
N LYS A 83 12.47 5.95 -9.94
CA LYS A 83 11.12 5.38 -10.13
C LYS A 83 10.08 5.89 -9.15
N VAL A 84 10.47 6.22 -7.92
CA VAL A 84 9.53 6.59 -6.86
C VAL A 84 9.60 8.08 -6.55
N VAL A 85 10.80 8.61 -6.32
CA VAL A 85 10.98 10.04 -5.97
C VAL A 85 10.64 10.92 -7.18
N GLN A 86 11.21 10.61 -8.35
CA GLN A 86 10.93 11.39 -9.57
C GLN A 86 9.44 11.35 -9.93
N TYR A 87 8.80 10.17 -9.85
CA TYR A 87 7.33 10.05 -10.04
C TYR A 87 6.55 10.97 -9.07
N MET A 88 7.00 11.03 -7.81
CA MET A 88 6.36 11.87 -6.81
C MET A 88 6.52 13.36 -7.13
N ILE A 89 7.74 13.81 -7.45
CA ILE A 89 8.04 15.20 -7.82
C ILE A 89 7.25 15.62 -9.05
N ASP A 90 7.25 14.80 -10.10
CA ASP A 90 6.51 15.08 -11.34
C ASP A 90 4.99 15.11 -11.11
N GLY A 91 4.49 14.31 -10.18
CA GLY A 91 3.11 14.38 -9.76
C GLY A 91 2.76 15.73 -9.15
N TYR A 92 3.52 16.16 -8.14
CA TYR A 92 3.30 17.45 -7.48
C TYR A 92 3.47 18.63 -8.43
N ARG A 93 4.47 18.59 -9.33
CA ARG A 93 4.66 19.62 -10.38
C ARG A 93 3.43 19.79 -11.27
N ARG A 94 2.73 18.69 -11.56
CA ARG A 94 1.47 18.70 -12.35
C ARG A 94 0.23 18.95 -11.50
N GLY A 95 0.38 19.24 -10.21
CA GLY A 95 -0.75 19.50 -9.32
C GLY A 95 -1.55 18.28 -8.90
N ILE A 96 -1.10 17.07 -9.20
CA ILE A 96 -1.72 15.84 -8.70
C ILE A 96 -1.13 15.45 -7.35
N THR A 97 -1.83 14.59 -6.62
CA THR A 97 -1.33 14.02 -5.36
C THR A 97 -0.88 12.58 -5.62
N PRO A 98 0.41 12.33 -5.90
CA PRO A 98 0.92 11.00 -6.21
C PRO A 98 0.83 10.06 -5.00
N ASN A 99 0.92 8.75 -5.26
CA ASN A 99 0.98 7.73 -4.22
C ASN A 99 2.32 6.98 -4.27
N PRO A 100 3.36 7.49 -3.58
CA PRO A 100 4.69 6.89 -3.61
C PRO A 100 4.73 5.49 -2.98
N ASP A 101 3.85 5.17 -2.01
CA ASP A 101 3.81 3.84 -1.40
C ASP A 101 3.33 2.78 -2.38
N VAL A 102 2.33 3.09 -3.22
CA VAL A 102 1.90 2.19 -4.32
C VAL A 102 3.04 2.00 -5.31
N MET A 103 3.75 3.08 -5.66
CA MET A 103 4.86 3.02 -6.61
C MET A 103 6.06 2.24 -6.04
N CYS A 104 6.39 2.44 -4.76
CA CYS A 104 7.41 1.67 -4.06
C CYS A 104 7.08 0.16 -4.04
N ASN A 105 5.83 -0.20 -3.74
CA ASN A 105 5.42 -1.60 -3.79
C ASN A 105 5.55 -2.17 -5.20
N LYS A 106 5.09 -1.44 -6.23
CA LYS A 106 5.13 -1.88 -7.63
C LYS A 106 6.55 -2.04 -8.15
N GLU A 107 7.36 -1.00 -8.03
CA GLU A 107 8.66 -0.91 -8.74
C GLU A 107 9.81 -1.51 -7.92
N ILE A 108 9.79 -1.32 -6.60
CA ILE A 108 10.91 -1.71 -5.73
C ILE A 108 10.64 -3.07 -5.07
N LYS A 109 9.60 -3.17 -4.19
CA LYS A 109 9.41 -4.36 -3.36
C LYS A 109 9.00 -5.59 -4.15
N PHE A 110 8.03 -5.46 -5.05
CA PHE A 110 7.53 -6.57 -5.86
C PHE A 110 7.98 -6.49 -7.33
N GLY A 111 8.79 -5.48 -7.67
CA GLY A 111 9.54 -5.37 -8.90
C GLY A 111 10.98 -5.84 -8.71
N LEU A 112 11.88 -4.89 -8.40
CA LEU A 112 13.32 -5.13 -8.34
C LEU A 112 13.74 -6.12 -7.26
N PHE A 113 13.23 -5.97 -6.03
CA PHE A 113 13.58 -6.89 -4.94
C PHE A 113 13.12 -8.31 -5.22
N LEU A 114 11.87 -8.50 -5.69
CA LEU A 114 11.38 -9.83 -6.07
C LEU A 114 12.27 -10.45 -7.15
N LYS A 115 12.58 -9.71 -8.22
CA LYS A 115 13.43 -10.18 -9.31
C LYS A 115 14.79 -10.62 -8.79
N LYS A 116 15.50 -9.75 -8.06
CA LYS A 116 16.82 -10.03 -7.50
C LYS A 116 16.83 -11.21 -6.52
N ALA A 117 15.77 -11.32 -5.70
CA ALA A 117 15.63 -12.44 -4.76
C ALA A 117 15.51 -13.80 -5.49
N LEU A 118 14.69 -13.87 -6.55
CA LEU A 118 14.53 -15.08 -7.36
C LEU A 118 15.82 -15.43 -8.10
N GLU A 119 16.53 -14.46 -8.66
CA GLU A 119 17.87 -14.65 -9.29
C GLU A 119 18.91 -15.21 -8.31
N MET A 120 18.80 -14.85 -7.02
CA MET A 120 19.66 -15.37 -5.94
C MET A 120 19.15 -16.70 -5.36
N GLY A 121 18.16 -17.32 -5.97
CA GLY A 121 17.64 -18.64 -5.61
C GLY A 121 16.65 -18.63 -4.45
N ALA A 122 15.93 -17.55 -4.21
CA ALA A 122 14.76 -17.56 -3.36
C ALA A 122 13.59 -18.26 -4.07
N ASP A 123 12.80 -19.05 -3.36
CA ASP A 123 11.55 -19.59 -3.86
C ASP A 123 10.41 -18.55 -3.70
N TYR A 124 10.49 -17.75 -2.62
CA TYR A 124 9.50 -16.73 -2.26
C TYR A 124 10.15 -15.49 -1.68
N VAL A 125 9.45 -14.38 -1.79
CA VAL A 125 9.68 -13.17 -0.99
C VAL A 125 8.57 -13.01 0.03
N ALA A 126 8.89 -12.41 1.17
CA ALA A 126 7.91 -12.09 2.19
C ALA A 126 8.09 -10.66 2.70
N THR A 127 6.99 -10.06 3.12
CA THR A 127 6.97 -8.72 3.71
C THR A 127 6.11 -8.65 4.95
N GLY A 128 6.30 -7.61 5.75
CA GLY A 128 5.45 -7.30 6.89
C GLY A 128 4.15 -6.54 6.54
N HIS A 129 3.56 -6.77 5.36
CA HIS A 129 2.29 -6.15 5.02
C HIS A 129 1.10 -6.83 5.70
N TYR A 130 0.19 -6.03 6.21
CA TYR A 130 -1.12 -6.49 6.68
C TYR A 130 -2.06 -6.71 5.49
N VAL A 131 -1.97 -7.87 4.88
CA VAL A 131 -2.83 -8.36 3.80
C VAL A 131 -2.87 -9.87 3.84
N LYS A 132 -3.99 -10.49 3.49
CA LYS A 132 -4.08 -11.95 3.36
C LYS A 132 -3.90 -12.37 1.91
N ILE A 133 -3.17 -13.45 1.68
CA ILE A 133 -3.06 -14.11 0.38
C ILE A 133 -3.62 -15.52 0.46
N ARG A 134 -4.38 -15.92 -0.53
CA ARG A 134 -4.96 -17.28 -0.61
C ARG A 134 -4.89 -17.80 -2.03
N PRO A 135 -4.60 -19.09 -2.25
CA PRO A 135 -4.76 -19.70 -3.56
C PRO A 135 -6.24 -19.67 -3.93
N THR A 136 -6.51 -19.35 -5.18
CA THR A 136 -7.86 -19.36 -5.75
C THR A 136 -7.91 -20.44 -6.79
N TYR A 137 -8.77 -21.43 -6.58
CA TYR A 137 -9.03 -22.44 -7.59
C TYR A 137 -10.02 -21.84 -8.59
N LEU A 138 -9.58 -21.62 -9.83
CA LEU A 138 -10.51 -21.30 -10.90
C LEU A 138 -11.31 -22.58 -11.20
N PRO A 139 -12.66 -22.53 -11.26
CA PRO A 139 -13.43 -23.64 -11.78
C PRO A 139 -12.96 -23.90 -13.21
N THR A 140 -12.60 -25.13 -13.53
CA THR A 140 -12.51 -25.56 -14.91
C THR A 140 -13.94 -25.56 -15.50
N ASP A 141 -14.09 -25.23 -16.77
CA ASP A 141 -15.36 -25.00 -17.50
C ASP A 141 -16.39 -26.16 -17.47
N THR A 142 -16.26 -27.09 -16.57
CA THR A 142 -17.18 -28.20 -16.38
C THR A 142 -17.51 -28.37 -14.91
N GLY A 143 -18.68 -27.86 -14.51
CA GLY A 143 -19.34 -28.27 -13.28
C GLY A 143 -19.38 -27.24 -12.15
N VAL A 144 -20.61 -26.94 -11.78
CA VAL A 144 -21.00 -26.21 -10.56
C VAL A 144 -20.44 -26.95 -9.34
N VAL A 145 -19.48 -26.34 -8.65
CA VAL A 145 -19.05 -26.80 -7.32
C VAL A 145 -19.68 -25.90 -6.28
N SER A 146 -20.68 -26.44 -5.60
CA SER A 146 -21.31 -25.81 -4.44
C SER A 146 -20.28 -25.57 -3.33
N PHE A 147 -20.19 -24.32 -2.88
CA PHE A 147 -19.43 -23.92 -1.69
C PHE A 147 -20.07 -24.55 -0.45
N GLN A 148 -19.51 -25.61 0.09
CA GLN A 148 -19.73 -25.96 1.49
C GLN A 148 -18.85 -25.08 2.37
N GLN A 149 -19.46 -24.10 3.01
CA GLN A 149 -18.89 -23.38 4.14
C GLN A 149 -18.57 -24.37 5.27
N ARG A 150 -17.30 -24.65 5.50
CA ARG A 150 -16.91 -25.21 6.78
C ARG A 150 -16.90 -24.06 7.79
N ASN A 151 -17.87 -24.07 8.67
CA ASN A 151 -18.00 -23.20 9.83
C ASN A 151 -16.76 -23.32 10.70
N ALA A 152 -15.96 -22.28 10.72
CA ALA A 152 -14.91 -22.10 11.73
C ALA A 152 -15.54 -21.37 12.92
N SER A 153 -16.11 -22.12 13.85
CA SER A 153 -16.47 -21.64 15.18
C SER A 153 -15.29 -21.80 16.11
N THR A 154 -15.12 -20.79 16.94
CA THR A 154 -14.30 -20.64 18.16
C THR A 154 -12.86 -20.13 18.02
N PRO A 155 -12.53 -19.05 18.77
CA PRO A 155 -11.17 -18.58 18.93
C PRO A 155 -10.47 -19.39 20.01
N ARG A 156 -9.46 -20.19 19.65
CA ARG A 156 -8.56 -20.78 20.62
C ARG A 156 -7.29 -19.96 20.76
N SER A 157 -7.04 -19.50 21.97
CA SER A 157 -5.86 -18.72 22.41
C SER A 157 -4.64 -19.61 22.67
N ASP A 158 -4.38 -20.62 21.83
CA ASP A 158 -3.25 -21.50 22.07
C ASP A 158 -2.34 -21.61 20.84
N PHE A 159 -1.04 -21.43 21.07
CA PHE A 159 0.02 -21.40 20.07
C PHE A 159 0.24 -22.75 19.35
N SER A 160 -0.53 -23.79 19.71
CA SER A 160 -0.43 -25.13 19.12
C SER A 160 -1.05 -25.26 17.72
N ASP A 161 -1.92 -24.33 17.31
CA ASP A 161 -2.70 -24.44 16.05
C ASP A 161 -2.00 -23.86 14.81
N LEU A 162 -0.70 -23.53 14.92
CA LEU A 162 0.14 -23.09 13.79
C LEU A 162 0.56 -24.24 12.85
N ARG A 163 -0.05 -25.42 12.96
CA ARG A 163 0.31 -26.62 12.20
C ARG A 163 -0.50 -26.84 10.91
N GLN A 164 -1.33 -25.90 10.46
CA GLN A 164 -1.92 -26.03 9.13
C GLN A 164 -0.90 -25.60 8.07
N ARG A 165 0.09 -26.45 7.87
CA ARG A 165 0.86 -26.50 6.63
C ARG A 165 -0.09 -26.93 5.50
N PRO A 166 -0.03 -26.34 4.31
CA PRO A 166 -0.30 -27.17 3.15
C PRO A 166 0.69 -28.33 3.25
N SER A 167 0.18 -29.57 3.28
CA SER A 167 1.02 -30.76 3.43
C SER A 167 2.02 -30.83 2.27
N LYS A 168 3.15 -31.51 2.46
CA LYS A 168 4.11 -31.75 1.34
C LYS A 168 3.43 -32.43 0.16
N SER A 169 2.33 -33.16 0.39
CA SER A 169 1.48 -33.73 -0.64
C SER A 169 0.64 -32.67 -1.39
N GLU A 170 0.10 -31.67 -0.69
CA GLU A 170 -0.61 -30.54 -1.33
C GLU A 170 0.34 -29.67 -2.17
N LEU A 171 1.57 -29.45 -1.70
CA LEU A 171 2.62 -28.76 -2.47
C LEU A 171 3.15 -29.62 -3.64
N ARG A 172 3.14 -30.97 -3.55
CA ARG A 172 3.54 -31.88 -4.63
C ARG A 172 2.41 -32.11 -5.63
N SER A 173 1.16 -32.19 -5.19
CA SER A 173 0.01 -32.29 -6.10
C SER A 173 -0.17 -31.03 -6.97
N CYS A 174 0.32 -29.86 -6.53
CA CYS A 174 0.38 -28.64 -7.34
C CYS A 174 1.38 -28.71 -8.51
N ARG A 175 2.38 -29.61 -8.47
CA ARG A 175 3.39 -29.72 -9.55
C ARG A 175 2.95 -30.62 -10.72
N THR A 176 1.94 -31.43 -10.57
CA THR A 176 1.53 -32.46 -11.56
C THR A 176 0.22 -32.16 -12.29
N ALA A 177 -0.52 -31.15 -11.91
CA ALA A 177 -1.68 -30.70 -12.66
C ALA A 177 -1.33 -29.39 -13.37
N ASN A 178 -1.60 -29.33 -14.66
CA ASN A 178 -1.53 -28.12 -15.54
C ASN A 178 -2.59 -27.08 -15.15
N ARG A 179 -2.78 -26.83 -13.82
CA ARG A 179 -3.68 -25.86 -13.22
C ARG A 179 -2.87 -24.62 -12.95
N GLN A 180 -3.12 -23.55 -13.67
CA GLN A 180 -2.61 -22.23 -13.35
C GLN A 180 -3.09 -21.86 -11.94
N ASN A 181 -2.22 -21.99 -10.94
CA ASN A 181 -2.50 -21.53 -9.60
C ASN A 181 -2.74 -20.02 -9.65
N SER A 182 -3.95 -19.60 -9.34
CA SER A 182 -4.30 -18.19 -9.19
C SER A 182 -4.31 -17.83 -7.71
N TYR A 183 -3.90 -16.61 -7.40
CA TYR A 183 -3.84 -16.10 -6.03
C TYR A 183 -4.74 -14.89 -5.86
N SER A 184 -5.40 -14.80 -4.72
CA SER A 184 -6.22 -13.65 -4.36
C SER A 184 -5.70 -13.00 -3.09
N LEU A 185 -5.75 -11.66 -3.07
CA LEU A 185 -5.47 -10.85 -1.90
C LEU A 185 -6.78 -10.48 -1.22
N PHE A 186 -6.77 -10.40 0.12
CA PHE A 186 -7.92 -9.99 0.92
C PHE A 186 -7.52 -8.95 1.95
N ILE A 187 -8.48 -8.14 2.34
CA ILE A 187 -8.37 -7.25 3.50
C ILE A 187 -7.85 -8.04 4.71
N SER A 188 -6.91 -7.47 5.44
CA SER A 188 -6.31 -8.10 6.62
C SER A 188 -7.31 -8.28 7.77
N LYS A 189 -6.92 -9.06 8.80
CA LYS A 189 -7.69 -9.16 10.05
C LYS A 189 -7.77 -7.81 10.75
N ASP A 190 -6.67 -7.09 10.83
CA ASP A 190 -6.61 -5.73 11.38
C ASP A 190 -7.03 -4.71 10.31
N LYS A 191 -8.29 -4.30 10.33
CA LYS A 191 -8.86 -3.34 9.38
C LYS A 191 -8.21 -1.96 9.47
N ASN A 192 -7.70 -1.56 10.66
CA ASN A 192 -7.03 -0.28 10.85
C ASN A 192 -5.61 -0.26 10.26
N LYS A 193 -4.99 -1.44 10.13
CA LYS A 193 -3.64 -1.63 9.58
C LYS A 193 -3.66 -2.21 8.15
N ASP A 194 -4.85 -2.51 7.61
CA ASP A 194 -4.98 -3.12 6.29
C ASP A 194 -4.23 -2.34 5.21
N GLN A 195 -3.29 -3.01 4.56
CA GLN A 195 -2.42 -2.44 3.54
C GLN A 195 -2.75 -2.96 2.12
N SER A 196 -3.85 -3.69 1.94
CA SER A 196 -4.28 -4.16 0.62
C SER A 196 -4.47 -3.01 -0.38
N TYR A 197 -4.81 -1.80 0.12
CA TYR A 197 -4.90 -0.57 -0.66
C TYR A 197 -3.63 -0.25 -1.47
N PHE A 198 -2.45 -0.61 -1.00
CA PHE A 198 -1.19 -0.30 -1.66
C PHE A 198 -0.70 -1.40 -2.61
N LEU A 199 -1.45 -2.52 -2.72
CA LEU A 199 -1.02 -3.73 -3.42
C LEU A 199 -1.86 -4.04 -4.67
N TRP A 200 -2.72 -3.12 -5.10
CA TRP A 200 -3.57 -3.32 -6.27
C TRP A 200 -2.81 -3.46 -7.59
N THR A 201 -1.56 -3.05 -7.63
CA THR A 201 -0.69 -3.15 -8.82
C THR A 201 -0.06 -4.52 -9.02
N LEU A 202 -0.20 -5.45 -8.07
CA LEU A 202 0.42 -6.77 -8.14
C LEU A 202 -0.24 -7.64 -9.20
N THR A 203 0.58 -8.44 -9.89
CA THR A 203 0.15 -9.40 -10.92
C THR A 203 0.13 -10.81 -10.37
N GLN A 204 -0.54 -11.74 -11.07
CA GLN A 204 -0.54 -13.17 -10.70
C GLN A 204 0.87 -13.76 -10.70
N GLU A 205 1.71 -13.34 -11.64
CA GLU A 205 3.11 -13.76 -11.72
C GLU A 205 3.91 -13.35 -10.48
N GLN A 206 3.68 -12.15 -9.96
CA GLN A 206 4.32 -11.71 -8.72
C GLN A 206 3.74 -12.44 -7.50
N LEU A 207 2.41 -12.58 -7.43
CA LEU A 207 1.72 -13.16 -6.28
C LEU A 207 2.08 -14.61 -6.00
N GLN A 208 2.38 -15.41 -7.04
CA GLN A 208 2.82 -16.79 -6.86
C GLN A 208 4.13 -16.92 -6.04
N HIS A 209 4.92 -15.85 -5.96
CA HIS A 209 6.17 -15.78 -5.22
C HIS A 209 6.07 -14.94 -3.94
N CYS A 210 4.87 -14.49 -3.53
CA CYS A 210 4.69 -13.60 -2.39
C CYS A 210 4.10 -14.32 -1.17
N ILE A 211 4.60 -13.99 0.02
CA ILE A 211 4.04 -14.44 1.30
C ILE A 211 3.83 -13.21 2.21
N PHE A 212 2.66 -13.16 2.85
CA PHE A 212 2.29 -12.10 3.81
C PHE A 212 1.98 -12.74 5.18
N PRO A 213 2.98 -12.99 6.02
CA PRO A 213 2.83 -13.85 7.21
C PRO A 213 1.93 -13.27 8.30
N ILE A 214 1.76 -11.95 8.34
CA ILE A 214 1.06 -11.25 9.43
C ILE A 214 -0.36 -10.80 9.09
N GLY A 215 -0.86 -11.09 7.90
CA GLY A 215 -2.20 -10.64 7.46
C GLY A 215 -3.37 -11.16 8.31
N ASP A 216 -3.19 -12.29 9.00
CA ASP A 216 -4.19 -12.90 9.88
C ASP A 216 -4.05 -12.48 11.37
N TYR A 217 -3.18 -11.49 11.68
CA TYR A 217 -2.95 -11.01 13.03
C TYR A 217 -3.37 -9.55 13.21
N LEU A 218 -3.79 -9.19 14.43
CA LEU A 218 -3.95 -7.80 14.86
C LEU A 218 -2.58 -7.21 15.20
N LYS A 219 -2.42 -5.91 15.08
CA LYS A 219 -1.16 -5.22 15.44
C LYS A 219 -0.72 -5.49 16.87
N LEU A 220 -1.67 -5.55 17.81
CA LEU A 220 -1.38 -5.89 19.22
C LEU A 220 -0.83 -7.31 19.35
N GLU A 221 -1.37 -8.27 18.61
CA GLU A 221 -0.87 -9.66 18.57
C GLU A 221 0.55 -9.71 18.02
N VAL A 222 0.84 -8.95 16.94
CA VAL A 222 2.18 -8.85 16.34
C VAL A 222 3.18 -8.28 17.35
N ARG A 223 2.83 -7.22 18.09
CA ARG A 223 3.71 -6.67 19.14
C ARG A 223 3.92 -7.64 20.30
N ALA A 224 2.88 -8.33 20.74
CA ALA A 224 3.00 -9.35 21.79
C ALA A 224 3.94 -10.50 21.36
N MET A 225 3.84 -10.95 20.10
CA MET A 225 4.77 -11.94 19.54
C MET A 225 6.20 -11.42 19.49
N ALA A 226 6.41 -10.17 19.10
CA ALA A 226 7.74 -9.56 19.06
C ALA A 226 8.40 -9.55 20.44
N ARG A 227 7.67 -9.14 21.49
CA ARG A 227 8.15 -9.17 22.90
C ARG A 227 8.46 -10.57 23.35
N LYS A 228 7.57 -11.54 23.10
CA LYS A 228 7.77 -12.96 23.47
C LYS A 228 9.01 -13.58 22.79
N LEU A 229 9.35 -13.10 21.59
CA LEU A 229 10.52 -13.54 20.82
C LEU A 229 11.81 -12.78 21.20
N GLY A 230 11.75 -11.82 22.13
CA GLY A 230 12.87 -10.98 22.50
C GLY A 230 13.41 -10.09 21.38
N LEU A 231 12.55 -9.71 20.43
CA LEU A 231 12.97 -8.86 19.31
C LEU A 231 13.32 -7.44 19.81
N PRO A 232 14.51 -6.90 19.45
CA PRO A 232 14.98 -5.61 19.98
C PRO A 232 14.12 -4.41 19.55
N ASN A 233 13.33 -4.58 18.50
CA ASN A 233 12.44 -3.56 17.94
C ASN A 233 10.95 -3.77 18.30
N ALA A 234 10.63 -4.57 19.30
CA ALA A 234 9.25 -4.88 19.71
C ALA A 234 8.42 -3.63 20.05
N ASP A 235 9.06 -2.63 20.67
CA ASP A 235 8.43 -1.38 21.11
C ASP A 235 8.68 -0.19 20.17
N LYS A 236 9.40 -0.41 19.05
CA LYS A 236 9.64 0.63 18.06
C LYS A 236 8.31 1.17 17.53
N LYS A 237 8.18 2.49 17.48
CA LYS A 237 7.01 3.17 16.91
C LYS A 237 6.88 2.83 15.42
N ASP A 238 5.64 2.74 14.94
CA ASP A 238 5.37 2.54 13.51
C ASP A 238 5.86 3.75 12.73
N SER A 239 6.43 3.50 11.54
CA SER A 239 6.77 4.59 10.60
C SER A 239 5.52 5.38 10.25
N GLN A 240 5.60 6.70 10.34
CA GLN A 240 4.52 7.63 10.01
C GLN A 240 4.94 8.43 8.78
N GLY A 241 4.00 8.68 7.86
CA GLY A 241 4.26 9.45 6.65
C GLY A 241 4.79 8.62 5.48
N VAL A 242 5.44 9.28 4.53
CA VAL A 242 6.06 8.62 3.36
C VAL A 242 7.34 7.91 3.82
N SER A 243 7.41 6.61 3.58
CA SER A 243 8.37 5.69 4.19
C SER A 243 9.84 6.09 4.06
N PHE A 244 10.22 6.86 3.04
CA PHE A 244 11.63 7.23 2.78
C PHE A 244 12.00 8.66 3.22
N ILE A 245 11.01 9.56 3.41
CA ILE A 245 11.25 10.94 3.85
C ILE A 245 11.51 10.98 5.37
N GLY A 246 11.08 9.96 6.10
CA GLY A 246 11.24 9.88 7.52
C GLY A 246 10.43 10.95 8.26
N LYS A 247 11.11 11.71 9.16
CA LYS A 247 10.48 12.76 9.97
C LYS A 247 10.46 14.15 9.28
N VAL A 248 11.02 14.28 8.08
CA VAL A 248 10.99 15.54 7.32
C VAL A 248 9.56 15.82 6.88
N ALA A 249 9.15 17.09 7.01
CA ALA A 249 7.86 17.48 6.45
C ALA A 249 7.88 17.33 4.92
N LEU A 250 6.81 16.75 4.36
CA LEU A 250 6.71 16.55 2.92
C LEU A 250 6.86 17.88 2.14
N GLU A 251 6.38 18.98 2.72
CA GLU A 251 6.51 20.32 2.16
C GLU A 251 7.97 20.74 2.03
N ASP A 252 8.79 20.50 3.07
CA ASP A 252 10.23 20.83 3.06
C ASP A 252 10.95 19.99 2.00
N PHE A 253 10.65 18.68 1.92
CA PHE A 253 11.23 17.81 0.91
C PHE A 253 10.89 18.25 -0.51
N ILE A 254 9.61 18.52 -0.79
CA ILE A 254 9.16 18.96 -2.11
C ILE A 254 9.71 20.35 -2.45
N GLY A 255 9.85 21.22 -1.46
CA GLY A 255 10.38 22.59 -1.61
C GLY A 255 11.79 22.65 -2.19
N HIS A 256 12.61 21.60 -2.04
CA HIS A 256 13.91 21.49 -2.68
C HIS A 256 13.85 21.29 -4.20
N TYR A 257 12.74 20.73 -4.70
CA TYR A 257 12.55 20.39 -6.10
C TYR A 257 11.58 21.30 -6.84
N LEU A 258 10.67 21.94 -6.11
CA LEU A 258 9.64 22.81 -6.66
C LEU A 258 9.69 24.18 -5.98
N PRO A 259 9.74 25.28 -6.76
CA PRO A 259 9.85 26.61 -6.21
C PRO A 259 8.60 26.99 -5.43
N SER A 260 8.81 27.62 -4.27
CA SER A 260 7.74 28.28 -3.54
C SER A 260 7.28 29.53 -4.29
N LYS A 261 5.97 29.64 -4.50
CA LYS A 261 5.35 30.81 -5.16
C LYS A 261 4.07 31.16 -4.40
N LYS A 262 3.96 32.41 -3.91
CA LYS A 262 2.75 32.86 -3.25
C LYS A 262 1.54 32.76 -4.17
N GLY A 263 0.43 32.24 -3.63
CA GLY A 263 -0.86 32.10 -4.29
C GLY A 263 -2.00 32.40 -3.33
N MET A 264 -3.22 32.45 -3.84
CA MET A 264 -4.40 32.86 -3.08
C MET A 264 -5.16 31.62 -2.55
N VAL A 265 -5.71 31.77 -1.35
CA VAL A 265 -6.68 30.83 -0.79
C VAL A 265 -8.08 31.44 -0.94
N LEU A 266 -8.95 30.71 -1.63
CA LEU A 266 -10.34 31.10 -1.86
C LEU A 266 -11.27 30.26 -0.99
N ASN A 267 -12.36 30.84 -0.51
CA ASN A 267 -13.45 30.08 0.06
C ASN A 267 -14.43 29.61 -1.05
N THR A 268 -15.45 28.81 -0.68
CA THR A 268 -16.44 28.29 -1.62
C THR A 268 -17.35 29.38 -2.26
N ALA A 269 -17.33 30.60 -1.77
CA ALA A 269 -17.99 31.77 -2.39
C ALA A 269 -17.07 32.53 -3.35
N GLY A 270 -15.81 32.09 -3.53
CA GLY A 270 -14.82 32.74 -4.39
C GLY A 270 -14.08 33.92 -3.74
N ALA A 271 -14.36 34.22 -2.48
CA ALA A 271 -13.66 35.30 -1.77
C ALA A 271 -12.25 34.86 -1.36
N VAL A 272 -11.29 35.80 -1.48
CA VAL A 272 -9.91 35.58 -1.01
C VAL A 272 -9.90 35.67 0.51
N ILE A 273 -9.41 34.64 1.16
CA ILE A 273 -9.37 34.53 2.65
C ILE A 273 -7.97 34.34 3.20
N GLY A 274 -6.96 34.25 2.35
CA GLY A 274 -5.56 34.10 2.76
C GLY A 274 -4.61 33.86 1.59
N GLU A 275 -3.37 33.57 1.94
CA GLU A 275 -2.30 33.24 1.00
C GLU A 275 -1.67 31.90 1.34
N HIS A 276 -0.99 31.28 0.37
CA HIS A 276 -0.21 30.08 0.52
C HIS A 276 1.11 30.13 -0.26
N ASN A 277 2.03 29.18 -0.03
CA ASN A 277 3.37 29.17 -0.63
C ASN A 277 3.47 28.35 -1.94
N GLY A 278 2.36 27.89 -2.49
CA GLY A 278 2.32 27.11 -3.74
C GLY A 278 1.22 26.04 -3.68
N ALA A 279 0.29 26.09 -4.65
CA ALA A 279 -0.84 25.15 -4.70
C ALA A 279 -0.42 23.68 -4.82
N HIS A 280 0.77 23.40 -5.38
CA HIS A 280 1.32 22.05 -5.49
C HIS A 280 1.64 21.41 -4.14
N PHE A 281 1.91 22.15 -3.07
CA PHE A 281 2.16 21.61 -1.73
C PHE A 281 0.91 21.06 -1.05
N TYR A 282 -0.27 21.39 -1.55
CA TYR A 282 -1.54 21.02 -0.92
C TYR A 282 -2.17 19.79 -1.55
N THR A 283 -2.84 19.02 -0.70
CA THR A 283 -3.61 17.83 -1.10
C THR A 283 -5.09 18.04 -0.80
N ILE A 284 -5.96 17.59 -1.69
CA ILE A 284 -7.43 17.61 -1.45
C ILE A 284 -7.73 16.93 -0.11
N GLY A 285 -8.53 17.60 0.73
CA GLY A 285 -8.85 17.17 2.09
C GLY A 285 -7.80 17.49 3.15
N GLN A 286 -6.72 18.19 2.79
CA GLN A 286 -5.74 18.68 3.77
C GLN A 286 -6.38 19.75 4.67
N ARG A 287 -6.19 19.58 6.00
CA ARG A 287 -6.65 20.51 7.03
C ARG A 287 -5.49 21.28 7.66
N GLN A 288 -4.39 20.58 7.93
CA GLN A 288 -3.23 21.18 8.61
C GLN A 288 -2.37 21.99 7.64
N GLY A 289 -1.71 23.03 8.15
CA GLY A 289 -0.78 23.84 7.36
C GLY A 289 -1.42 24.97 6.54
N LEU A 290 -2.74 25.16 6.59
CA LEU A 290 -3.43 26.27 5.90
C LEU A 290 -3.13 27.63 6.52
N LYS A 291 -2.83 27.67 7.84
CA LYS A 291 -2.50 28.92 8.58
C LYS A 291 -3.56 30.03 8.46
N ILE A 292 -4.83 29.67 8.31
CA ILE A 292 -5.98 30.59 8.18
C ILE A 292 -6.86 30.41 9.42
N GLY A 293 -7.12 31.49 10.11
CA GLY A 293 -7.99 31.56 11.28
C GLY A 293 -9.30 32.30 11.01
N GLY A 294 -10.13 32.47 12.05
CA GLY A 294 -11.37 33.26 12.00
C GLY A 294 -12.61 32.51 11.53
N PHE A 295 -12.54 31.18 11.36
CA PHE A 295 -13.68 30.34 10.94
C PHE A 295 -14.25 29.54 12.13
N ARG A 296 -15.55 29.26 12.07
CA ARG A 296 -16.25 28.47 13.11
C ARG A 296 -15.93 26.99 13.04
N LYS A 297 -15.79 26.45 11.81
CA LYS A 297 -15.44 25.06 11.55
C LYS A 297 -14.07 24.96 10.90
N PRO A 298 -13.38 23.81 10.99
CA PRO A 298 -12.11 23.60 10.30
C PRO A 298 -12.25 23.78 8.80
N LEU A 299 -11.20 24.35 8.18
CA LEU A 299 -11.07 24.46 6.73
C LEU A 299 -10.40 23.22 6.14
N TYR A 300 -10.86 22.81 4.97
CA TYR A 300 -10.30 21.70 4.21
C TYR A 300 -10.07 22.11 2.75
N VAL A 301 -8.95 21.73 2.17
CA VAL A 301 -8.70 21.93 0.74
C VAL A 301 -9.71 21.12 -0.06
N ALA A 302 -10.56 21.81 -0.84
CA ALA A 302 -11.57 21.20 -1.70
C ALA A 302 -11.07 21.06 -3.13
N GLU A 303 -10.35 22.07 -3.64
CA GLU A 303 -9.82 22.09 -5.01
C GLU A 303 -8.48 22.83 -5.04
N LYS A 304 -7.68 22.59 -6.08
CA LYS A 304 -6.46 23.33 -6.35
C LYS A 304 -6.26 23.52 -7.86
N ASP A 305 -5.82 24.69 -8.24
CA ASP A 305 -5.41 24.99 -9.60
C ASP A 305 -3.95 25.45 -9.62
N ILE A 306 -3.12 24.69 -10.32
CA ILE A 306 -1.69 24.98 -10.44
C ILE A 306 -1.41 26.13 -11.40
N ARG A 307 -2.26 26.32 -12.41
CA ARG A 307 -2.06 27.36 -13.43
C ARG A 307 -2.27 28.75 -12.83
N SER A 308 -3.37 28.94 -12.13
CA SER A 308 -3.66 30.17 -11.38
C SER A 308 -2.93 30.25 -10.04
N ASN A 309 -2.30 29.16 -9.59
CA ASN A 309 -1.69 29.01 -8.29
C ASN A 309 -2.65 29.36 -7.14
N THR A 310 -3.86 28.78 -7.18
CA THR A 310 -4.92 28.99 -6.18
C THR A 310 -5.34 27.68 -5.54
N ILE A 311 -5.81 27.76 -4.30
CA ILE A 311 -6.51 26.66 -3.62
C ILE A 311 -7.88 27.13 -3.17
N LEU A 312 -8.87 26.27 -3.34
CA LEU A 312 -10.22 26.45 -2.82
C LEU A 312 -10.33 25.66 -1.51
N VAL A 313 -10.83 26.30 -0.46
CA VAL A 313 -11.09 25.62 0.81
C VAL A 313 -12.56 25.68 1.17
N ALA A 314 -13.03 24.61 1.78
CA ALA A 314 -14.40 24.47 2.28
C ALA A 314 -14.41 24.44 3.82
N GLU A 315 -15.32 25.19 4.43
CA GLU A 315 -15.52 25.19 5.88
C GLU A 315 -16.42 24.02 6.31
N GLY A 316 -15.98 23.29 7.32
CA GLY A 316 -16.67 22.11 7.82
C GLY A 316 -16.41 20.86 6.99
N ASP A 317 -16.44 19.72 7.63
CA ASP A 317 -16.20 18.45 6.97
C ASP A 317 -17.44 17.85 6.30
N ASP A 318 -18.58 18.47 6.49
CA ASP A 318 -19.89 18.21 5.89
C ASP A 318 -20.15 19.02 4.60
N ASN A 319 -19.24 19.91 4.22
CA ASN A 319 -19.41 20.76 3.04
C ASN A 319 -19.48 19.94 1.74
N PRO A 320 -20.51 20.13 0.87
CA PRO A 320 -20.68 19.35 -0.37
C PRO A 320 -19.50 19.42 -1.33
N ALA A 321 -18.74 20.53 -1.36
CA ALA A 321 -17.55 20.70 -2.20
C ALA A 321 -16.43 19.68 -1.92
N LEU A 322 -16.50 18.97 -0.78
CA LEU A 322 -15.53 17.95 -0.39
C LEU A 322 -15.88 16.54 -0.90
N TYR A 323 -17.04 16.38 -1.54
CA TYR A 323 -17.59 15.08 -1.90
C TYR A 323 -17.72 14.89 -3.40
N GLN A 324 -17.40 13.70 -3.88
CA GLN A 324 -17.52 13.31 -5.28
C GLN A 324 -18.14 11.91 -5.39
N LYS A 325 -19.07 11.73 -6.32
CA LYS A 325 -19.79 10.45 -6.53
C LYS A 325 -19.15 9.59 -7.60
N ASP A 326 -18.62 10.21 -8.63
CA ASP A 326 -18.11 9.56 -9.82
C ASP A 326 -16.59 9.73 -9.90
N VAL A 327 -15.87 8.66 -10.16
CA VAL A 327 -14.41 8.66 -10.19
C VAL A 327 -13.92 7.97 -11.44
N THR A 328 -13.14 8.70 -12.26
CA THR A 328 -12.50 8.14 -13.46
C THR A 328 -11.11 7.60 -13.12
N LEU A 329 -10.80 6.40 -13.63
CA LEU A 329 -9.55 5.71 -13.38
C LEU A 329 -8.76 5.50 -14.67
N LYS A 330 -7.44 5.68 -14.56
CA LYS A 330 -6.46 5.23 -15.56
C LYS A 330 -5.52 4.19 -14.98
N SER A 331 -4.70 3.57 -15.84
CA SER A 331 -3.69 2.58 -15.43
C SER A 331 -4.27 1.47 -14.57
N MET A 332 -5.47 1.01 -14.93
CA MET A 332 -6.18 -0.02 -14.19
C MET A 332 -5.43 -1.35 -14.23
N ASN A 333 -5.27 -1.97 -13.06
CA ASN A 333 -4.81 -3.35 -12.91
C ASN A 333 -5.88 -4.19 -12.20
N PHE A 334 -6.20 -5.35 -12.74
CA PHE A 334 -7.03 -6.37 -12.09
C PHE A 334 -6.16 -7.52 -11.62
N ILE A 335 -6.24 -7.90 -10.35
CA ILE A 335 -5.53 -9.05 -9.79
C ILE A 335 -5.86 -10.32 -10.57
N ASN A 336 -7.13 -10.51 -10.92
CA ASN A 336 -7.56 -11.52 -11.88
C ASN A 336 -7.80 -10.86 -13.25
N PRO A 337 -6.95 -11.10 -14.27
CA PRO A 337 -7.07 -10.47 -15.58
C PRO A 337 -8.42 -10.71 -16.29
N LYS A 338 -9.10 -11.82 -16.00
CA LYS A 338 -10.41 -12.16 -16.58
C LYS A 338 -11.51 -11.16 -16.21
N LEU A 339 -11.36 -10.41 -15.09
CA LEU A 339 -12.34 -9.42 -14.67
C LEU A 339 -12.50 -8.28 -15.69
N SER A 340 -11.44 -7.88 -16.37
CA SER A 340 -11.49 -6.87 -17.44
C SER A 340 -12.44 -7.30 -18.57
N SER A 341 -12.35 -8.57 -18.99
CA SER A 341 -13.23 -9.13 -20.03
C SER A 341 -14.68 -9.25 -19.56
N LEU A 342 -14.89 -9.64 -18.29
CA LEU A 342 -16.23 -9.73 -17.70
C LEU A 342 -16.92 -8.36 -17.62
N ILE A 343 -16.20 -7.32 -17.20
CA ILE A 343 -16.75 -5.95 -17.15
C ILE A 343 -17.12 -5.50 -18.57
N ARG A 344 -16.27 -5.80 -19.55
CA ARG A 344 -16.52 -5.45 -20.96
C ARG A 344 -17.76 -6.15 -21.50
N ALA A 345 -17.91 -7.44 -21.24
CA ALA A 345 -19.05 -8.24 -21.73
C ALA A 345 -20.37 -7.82 -21.08
N ASN A 346 -20.37 -7.54 -19.79
CA ASN A 346 -21.58 -7.21 -19.02
C ASN A 346 -21.88 -5.69 -18.96
N GLY A 347 -21.00 -4.84 -19.49
CA GLY A 347 -21.09 -3.39 -19.45
C GLY A 347 -20.78 -2.78 -18.07
N ARG A 348 -21.12 -3.47 -16.98
CA ARG A 348 -20.90 -3.00 -15.59
C ARG A 348 -20.72 -4.15 -14.61
N MET A 349 -20.09 -3.85 -13.48
CA MET A 349 -19.94 -4.81 -12.37
C MET A 349 -20.14 -4.10 -11.02
N VAL A 350 -20.87 -4.76 -10.11
CA VAL A 350 -21.00 -4.29 -8.72
C VAL A 350 -19.72 -4.61 -7.95
N VAL A 351 -19.19 -3.63 -7.26
CA VAL A 351 -17.96 -3.73 -6.47
C VAL A 351 -18.11 -2.96 -5.16
N PHE A 352 -17.14 -3.12 -4.28
CA PHE A 352 -16.88 -2.21 -3.18
C PHE A 352 -15.59 -1.47 -3.46
N ALA A 353 -15.53 -0.17 -3.17
CA ALA A 353 -14.34 0.63 -3.46
C ALA A 353 -14.00 1.60 -2.34
N ARG A 354 -12.73 1.99 -2.27
CA ARG A 354 -12.25 3.12 -1.46
C ARG A 354 -11.27 3.95 -2.26
N VAL A 355 -11.29 5.25 -2.06
CA VAL A 355 -10.45 6.23 -2.77
C VAL A 355 -9.26 6.71 -1.92
N ARG A 356 -9.17 6.28 -0.67
CA ARG A 356 -8.10 6.62 0.26
C ARG A 356 -7.71 5.44 1.16
N TYR A 357 -6.46 5.43 1.57
CA TYR A 357 -5.97 4.53 2.62
C TYR A 357 -6.74 4.77 3.93
N ARG A 358 -7.04 3.71 4.66
CA ARG A 358 -7.85 3.69 5.91
C ARG A 358 -9.32 4.09 5.76
N GLN A 359 -9.77 4.48 4.59
CA GLN A 359 -11.19 4.68 4.35
C GLN A 359 -11.92 3.33 4.36
N PRO A 360 -13.14 3.23 4.90
CA PRO A 360 -13.99 2.07 4.68
C PRO A 360 -14.23 1.80 3.18
N VAL A 361 -14.60 0.58 2.84
CA VAL A 361 -15.03 0.26 1.48
C VAL A 361 -16.51 0.58 1.32
N PHE A 362 -16.89 1.22 0.21
CA PHE A 362 -18.26 1.63 -0.09
C PHE A 362 -18.80 0.93 -1.33
N PRO A 363 -20.11 0.61 -1.36
CA PRO A 363 -20.74 0.03 -2.55
C PRO A 363 -20.59 0.98 -3.75
N ALA A 364 -20.19 0.41 -4.87
CA ALA A 364 -20.01 1.12 -6.13
C ALA A 364 -20.29 0.21 -7.33
N THR A 365 -20.36 0.80 -8.50
CA THR A 365 -20.42 0.10 -9.77
C THR A 365 -19.25 0.56 -10.62
N ILE A 366 -18.58 -0.37 -11.30
CA ILE A 366 -17.53 -0.06 -12.25
C ILE A 366 -17.97 -0.43 -13.66
N ASN A 367 -17.70 0.45 -14.62
CA ASN A 367 -17.82 0.20 -16.08
C ASN A 367 -16.52 0.59 -16.78
N GLN A 368 -16.37 0.04 -17.98
CA GLN A 368 -15.33 0.48 -18.89
C GLN A 368 -15.83 1.68 -19.68
N GLY A 369 -15.17 2.83 -19.51
CA GLY A 369 -15.41 4.04 -20.28
C GLY A 369 -14.59 4.09 -21.57
N LYS A 370 -14.56 5.26 -22.22
CA LYS A 370 -13.75 5.50 -23.42
C LYS A 370 -12.24 5.47 -23.13
N ASN A 371 -11.42 5.26 -24.15
CA ASN A 371 -9.95 5.36 -24.09
C ASN A 371 -9.29 4.47 -23.02
N ARG A 372 -9.79 3.24 -22.82
CA ARG A 372 -9.30 2.30 -21.79
C ARG A 372 -9.34 2.84 -20.36
N ARG A 373 -10.16 3.86 -20.10
CA ARG A 373 -10.46 4.33 -18.75
C ARG A 373 -11.57 3.50 -18.14
N TYR A 374 -11.66 3.54 -16.83
CA TYR A 374 -12.76 2.94 -16.08
C TYR A 374 -13.44 4.02 -15.25
N GLU A 375 -14.74 3.89 -15.08
CA GLU A 375 -15.56 4.81 -14.31
C GLU A 375 -16.15 4.06 -13.13
N VAL A 376 -15.98 4.61 -11.93
CA VAL A 376 -16.50 4.05 -10.69
C VAL A 376 -17.56 5.00 -10.14
N PHE A 377 -18.80 4.51 -10.04
CA PHE A 377 -19.96 5.24 -9.54
C PHE A 377 -20.28 4.75 -8.13
N PHE A 378 -20.05 5.57 -7.13
CA PHE A 378 -20.36 5.23 -5.74
C PHE A 378 -21.85 5.40 -5.46
N LYS A 379 -22.42 4.50 -4.63
CA LYS A 379 -23.81 4.65 -4.17
C LYS A 379 -23.98 5.94 -3.34
N THR A 380 -22.98 6.28 -2.53
CA THR A 380 -22.91 7.50 -1.73
C THR A 380 -21.67 8.31 -2.09
N PRO A 381 -21.74 9.65 -2.17
CA PRO A 381 -20.58 10.47 -2.50
C PRO A 381 -19.41 10.22 -1.55
N GLN A 382 -18.20 10.21 -2.09
CA GLN A 382 -16.96 9.95 -1.38
C GLN A 382 -16.21 11.23 -1.07
N LYS A 383 -15.72 11.33 0.15
CA LYS A 383 -15.02 12.49 0.66
C LYS A 383 -13.55 12.52 0.22
N PHE A 384 -13.08 13.72 -0.14
CA PHE A 384 -11.67 13.97 -0.41
C PHE A 384 -11.07 13.12 -1.54
N VAL A 385 -11.78 12.96 -2.64
CA VAL A 385 -11.25 12.32 -3.84
C VAL A 385 -10.15 13.18 -4.43
N ALA A 386 -8.95 12.61 -4.58
CA ALA A 386 -7.79 13.36 -5.05
C ALA A 386 -7.19 12.74 -6.31
N VAL A 387 -7.01 13.53 -7.35
CA VAL A 387 -6.34 13.14 -8.60
C VAL A 387 -4.90 12.69 -8.27
N GLY A 388 -4.50 11.54 -8.83
CA GLY A 388 -3.20 10.91 -8.60
C GLY A 388 -3.20 9.86 -7.47
N GLN A 389 -4.20 9.87 -6.59
CA GLN A 389 -4.42 8.79 -5.63
C GLN A 389 -5.05 7.58 -6.31
N SER A 390 -5.21 6.48 -5.59
CA SER A 390 -5.79 5.24 -6.11
C SER A 390 -7.25 5.08 -5.69
N ALA A 391 -8.10 4.58 -6.61
CA ALA A 391 -9.31 3.91 -6.21
C ALA A 391 -9.10 2.40 -6.30
N VAL A 392 -9.36 1.72 -5.20
CA VAL A 392 -9.07 0.29 -5.02
C VAL A 392 -10.37 -0.46 -4.82
N LEU A 393 -10.52 -1.55 -5.59
CA LEU A 393 -11.76 -2.30 -5.75
C LEU A 393 -11.72 -3.62 -5.00
N TYR A 394 -12.82 -3.95 -4.37
CA TYR A 394 -13.01 -5.18 -3.60
C TYR A 394 -14.34 -5.83 -3.95
N ASP A 395 -14.44 -7.12 -3.71
CA ASP A 395 -15.73 -7.80 -3.68
C ASP A 395 -16.39 -7.71 -2.28
N LYS A 396 -17.57 -8.32 -2.15
CA LYS A 396 -18.32 -8.39 -0.88
C LYS A 396 -17.58 -9.13 0.24
N SER A 397 -16.66 -10.04 -0.11
CA SER A 397 -15.88 -10.83 0.87
C SER A 397 -14.63 -10.09 1.35
N GLY A 398 -14.31 -8.93 0.78
CA GLY A 398 -13.08 -8.19 1.01
C GLY A 398 -11.90 -8.68 0.17
N GLN A 399 -12.17 -9.47 -0.90
CA GLN A 399 -11.15 -9.82 -1.87
C GLN A 399 -10.77 -8.60 -2.70
N LEU A 400 -9.48 -8.33 -2.82
CA LEU A 400 -8.94 -7.27 -3.67
C LEU A 400 -9.11 -7.67 -5.15
N LEU A 401 -9.93 -6.94 -5.87
CA LEU A 401 -10.18 -7.15 -7.30
C LEU A 401 -9.14 -6.45 -8.18
N GLY A 402 -8.65 -5.30 -7.72
CA GLY A 402 -7.71 -4.46 -8.43
C GLY A 402 -7.82 -3.00 -8.04
N GLY A 403 -7.34 -2.12 -8.90
CA GLY A 403 -7.43 -0.67 -8.68
C GLY A 403 -6.89 0.10 -9.86
N GLY A 404 -7.00 1.42 -9.78
CA GLY A 404 -6.49 2.35 -10.78
C GLY A 404 -6.17 3.71 -10.19
N THR A 405 -5.45 4.52 -10.95
CA THR A 405 -5.11 5.89 -10.56
C THR A 405 -6.26 6.83 -10.92
N ILE A 406 -6.72 7.63 -9.99
CA ILE A 406 -7.75 8.66 -10.14
C ILE A 406 -7.25 9.77 -11.07
N VAL A 407 -8.10 10.22 -12.03
CA VAL A 407 -7.82 11.29 -13.00
C VAL A 407 -8.92 12.31 -13.02
#